data_8a4dc775efc9b41de1d5b380294a9776
#
_entry.id   8a4dc775efc9b41de1d5b380294a9776
#
_cell.length_a   1.000
_cell.length_b   1.000
_cell.length_c   1.000
_cell.angle_alpha   90.00
_cell.angle_beta   90.00
_cell.angle_gamma   90.00
#
_symmetry.space_group_name_H-M   'P 1'
#
loop_
_entity.id
_entity.type
_entity.pdbx_description
1 polymer ?
#
loop_
_entity_poly.entity_id
_entity_poly.type
_entity_poly.pdbx_seq_one_letter_code
_entity_poly.pdbx_strand_id
1 'polypeptide(L)'
;IQDFNKAQDVEAFVNQNSEMPYNGDFVFKSALPSESANQIFNLEEGGTYGPYKEGDFWKYSKVTGVKQIPDSVKVRKILVSYQGTPVDQGDMTRTQEQAEALADSLVGVVKNDAGKFAELAGEYTDDPRYKDQGGDMGWNRYTNARLMPEVKEFVYNNEEGSIEVIENQLGYHIVMVEEVTNMQKAVQ
;
A
#
# COMPACT_ATOMS: atom_id res chain seq x y z
N ILE A 1 16.64 17.75 -20.67
CA ILE A 1 17.36 17.54 -19.40
C ILE A 1 17.30 18.80 -18.54
N GLN A 2 17.73 19.97 -19.05
CA GLN A 2 17.71 21.21 -18.26
C GLN A 2 16.29 21.57 -17.77
N ASP A 3 15.28 21.35 -18.60
CA ASP A 3 13.88 21.62 -18.26
C ASP A 3 13.35 20.60 -17.23
N PHE A 4 13.75 19.33 -17.34
CA PHE A 4 13.43 18.30 -16.37
C PHE A 4 13.97 18.62 -14.96
N ASN A 5 15.20 19.09 -14.87
CA ASN A 5 15.80 19.47 -13.58
C ASN A 5 15.05 20.62 -12.90
N LYS A 6 14.42 21.50 -13.69
CA LYS A 6 13.66 22.67 -13.20
C LYS A 6 12.16 22.39 -13.04
N ALA A 7 11.69 21.24 -13.52
CA ALA A 7 10.27 20.89 -13.42
C ALA A 7 9.82 20.85 -11.97
N GLN A 8 8.80 21.64 -11.63
CA GLN A 8 8.13 21.64 -10.34
C GLN A 8 7.14 20.47 -10.27
N ASP A 9 6.41 20.24 -11.36
CA ASP A 9 5.53 19.10 -11.54
C ASP A 9 6.26 18.05 -12.38
N VAL A 10 6.90 17.11 -11.70
CA VAL A 10 7.69 16.04 -12.33
C VAL A 10 6.79 15.04 -13.06
N GLU A 11 5.62 14.72 -12.48
CA GLU A 11 4.66 13.80 -13.08
C GLU A 11 4.14 14.34 -14.42
N ALA A 12 3.64 15.58 -14.44
CA ALA A 12 3.17 16.20 -15.68
C ALA A 12 4.29 16.29 -16.72
N PHE A 13 5.51 16.64 -16.30
CA PHE A 13 6.64 16.69 -17.22
C PHE A 13 6.96 15.33 -17.83
N VAL A 14 7.02 14.27 -17.03
CA VAL A 14 7.33 12.91 -17.51
C VAL A 14 6.25 12.42 -18.44
N ASN A 15 4.98 12.56 -18.06
CA ASN A 15 3.86 12.11 -18.90
C ASN A 15 3.76 12.83 -20.25
N GLN A 16 4.32 14.05 -20.37
CA GLN A 16 4.35 14.81 -21.64
C GLN A 16 5.58 14.52 -22.50
N ASN A 17 6.71 14.12 -21.91
CA ASN A 17 8.01 14.09 -22.59
C ASN A 17 8.68 12.72 -22.61
N SER A 18 8.13 11.72 -21.92
CA SER A 18 8.68 10.36 -21.84
C SER A 18 7.83 9.37 -22.65
N GLU A 19 8.46 8.36 -23.22
CA GLU A 19 7.77 7.19 -23.81
C GLU A 19 7.16 6.27 -22.75
N MET A 20 7.64 6.37 -21.49
CA MET A 20 7.13 5.61 -20.35
C MET A 20 6.35 6.55 -19.44
N PRO A 21 5.19 6.11 -18.91
CA PRO A 21 4.43 6.92 -17.96
C PRO A 21 5.22 7.14 -16.66
N TYR A 22 4.89 8.22 -15.96
CA TYR A 22 5.41 8.45 -14.62
C TYR A 22 5.02 7.31 -13.67
N ASN A 23 5.98 6.87 -12.88
CA ASN A 23 5.74 5.95 -11.77
C ASN A 23 6.13 6.64 -10.46
N GLY A 24 5.13 6.95 -9.63
CA GLY A 24 5.29 7.59 -8.33
C GLY A 24 5.52 6.62 -7.17
N ASP A 25 5.79 5.35 -7.43
CA ASP A 25 6.08 4.38 -6.37
C ASP A 25 7.47 4.62 -5.76
N PHE A 26 7.56 4.44 -4.43
CA PHE A 26 8.86 4.29 -3.78
C PHE A 26 9.47 2.93 -4.12
N VAL A 27 10.76 2.92 -4.42
CA VAL A 27 11.48 1.69 -4.76
C VAL A 27 12.69 1.48 -3.85
N PHE A 28 12.95 0.23 -3.53
CA PHE A 28 14.20 -0.16 -2.86
C PHE A 28 15.35 -0.24 -3.86
N LYS A 29 16.57 -0.18 -3.36
CA LYS A 29 17.77 -0.28 -4.19
C LYS A 29 17.79 -1.51 -5.11
N SER A 30 17.26 -2.63 -4.63
CA SER A 30 17.19 -3.90 -5.39
C SER A 30 16.29 -3.84 -6.63
N ALA A 31 15.38 -2.87 -6.70
CA ALA A 31 14.50 -2.65 -7.86
C ALA A 31 15.11 -1.72 -8.91
N LEU A 32 16.23 -1.06 -8.58
CA LEU A 32 16.93 -0.19 -9.53
C LEU A 32 17.89 -1.01 -10.40
N PRO A 33 18.18 -0.55 -11.63
CA PRO A 33 19.12 -1.21 -12.52
C PRO A 33 20.50 -1.31 -11.86
N SER A 34 21.12 -2.49 -11.87
CA SER A 34 22.35 -2.79 -11.12
C SER A 34 23.49 -1.82 -11.41
N GLU A 35 23.62 -1.36 -12.65
CA GLU A 35 24.69 -0.45 -13.08
C GLU A 35 24.54 0.98 -12.56
N SER A 36 23.30 1.45 -12.36
CA SER A 36 22.97 2.81 -11.90
C SER A 36 22.41 2.86 -10.49
N ALA A 37 22.10 1.70 -9.88
CA ALA A 37 21.47 1.62 -8.58
C ALA A 37 22.20 2.40 -7.49
N ASN A 38 23.52 2.31 -7.42
CA ASN A 38 24.31 3.02 -6.42
C ASN A 38 24.25 4.54 -6.59
N GLN A 39 24.32 5.00 -7.84
CA GLN A 39 24.30 6.42 -8.17
C GLN A 39 22.95 7.03 -7.85
N ILE A 40 21.86 6.38 -8.30
CA ILE A 40 20.49 6.87 -8.08
C ILE A 40 20.12 6.80 -6.61
N PHE A 41 20.35 5.66 -5.95
CA PHE A 41 19.95 5.42 -4.56
C PHE A 41 20.67 6.31 -3.53
N ASN A 42 21.86 6.81 -3.86
CA ASN A 42 22.63 7.72 -3.00
C ASN A 42 22.30 9.19 -3.23
N LEU A 43 21.45 9.52 -4.20
CA LEU A 43 20.99 10.90 -4.39
C LEU A 43 20.11 11.33 -3.20
N GLU A 44 20.14 12.63 -2.94
CA GLU A 44 19.18 13.32 -2.09
C GLU A 44 17.95 13.70 -2.93
N GLU A 45 16.88 14.09 -2.26
CA GLU A 45 15.69 14.63 -2.90
C GLU A 45 16.05 15.84 -3.80
N GLY A 46 15.52 15.84 -5.01
CA GLY A 46 15.87 16.79 -6.06
C GLY A 46 17.11 16.41 -6.88
N GLY A 47 17.91 15.46 -6.40
CA GLY A 47 19.09 14.97 -7.12
C GLY A 47 18.74 14.23 -8.40
N THR A 48 19.64 14.32 -9.40
CA THR A 48 19.43 13.73 -10.71
C THR A 48 20.62 12.89 -11.14
N TYR A 49 20.34 11.86 -11.94
CA TYR A 49 21.36 11.00 -12.54
C TYR A 49 21.02 10.65 -13.98
N GLY A 50 21.98 10.70 -14.83
CA GLY A 50 21.86 10.33 -16.25
C GLY A 50 22.50 11.37 -17.20
N PRO A 51 22.38 11.14 -18.53
CA PRO A 51 21.68 10.00 -19.13
C PRO A 51 22.41 8.69 -18.91
N TYR A 52 21.67 7.59 -18.75
CA TYR A 52 22.21 6.23 -18.69
C TYR A 52 21.35 5.30 -19.55
N LYS A 53 21.94 4.17 -19.98
CA LYS A 53 21.26 3.20 -20.83
C LYS A 53 20.71 2.05 -19.98
N GLU A 54 19.44 1.68 -20.22
CA GLU A 54 18.81 0.50 -19.64
C GLU A 54 18.03 -0.22 -20.75
N GLY A 55 18.51 -1.40 -21.14
CA GLY A 55 17.97 -2.08 -22.32
C GLY A 55 18.12 -1.20 -23.58
N ASP A 56 17.02 -0.97 -24.26
CA ASP A 56 16.98 -0.15 -25.47
C ASP A 56 16.68 1.34 -25.20
N PHE A 57 16.46 1.72 -23.92
CA PHE A 57 16.07 3.08 -23.55
C PHE A 57 17.24 3.88 -22.99
N TRP A 58 17.28 5.17 -23.33
CA TRP A 58 18.06 6.17 -22.62
C TRP A 58 17.19 6.77 -21.51
N LYS A 59 17.66 6.68 -20.28
CA LYS A 59 16.96 7.14 -19.08
C LYS A 59 17.67 8.30 -18.41
N TYR A 60 16.88 9.09 -17.72
CA TYR A 60 17.32 10.17 -16.86
C TYR A 60 16.43 10.15 -15.61
N SER A 61 17.03 10.03 -14.44
CA SER A 61 16.30 9.88 -13.18
C SER A 61 16.43 11.12 -12.30
N LYS A 62 15.37 11.44 -11.60
CA LYS A 62 15.33 12.46 -10.55
C LYS A 62 14.69 11.85 -9.32
N VAL A 63 15.33 11.97 -8.16
CA VAL A 63 14.75 11.56 -6.88
C VAL A 63 13.78 12.63 -6.41
N THR A 64 12.51 12.29 -6.27
CA THR A 64 11.43 13.20 -5.86
C THR A 64 11.03 12.99 -4.40
N GLY A 65 11.47 11.90 -3.79
CA GLY A 65 11.23 11.62 -2.38
C GLY A 65 12.18 10.56 -1.82
N VAL A 66 12.45 10.66 -0.53
CA VAL A 66 13.23 9.67 0.22
C VAL A 66 12.47 9.32 1.49
N LYS A 67 12.22 8.03 1.71
CA LYS A 67 11.53 7.53 2.90
C LYS A 67 12.25 6.33 3.50
N GLN A 68 11.98 6.08 4.78
CA GLN A 68 12.23 4.80 5.43
C GLN A 68 10.91 4.04 5.45
N ILE A 69 10.85 2.88 4.83
CA ILE A 69 9.66 2.02 4.81
C ILE A 69 10.05 0.58 5.14
N PRO A 70 9.17 -0.22 5.76
CA PRO A 70 9.46 -1.63 5.98
C PRO A 70 9.47 -2.39 4.64
N ASP A 71 10.36 -3.37 4.50
CA ASP A 71 10.35 -4.29 3.35
C ASP A 71 9.05 -5.09 3.30
N SER A 72 8.58 -5.50 4.46
CA SER A 72 7.38 -6.33 4.61
C SER A 72 6.60 -5.96 5.85
N VAL A 73 5.28 -6.13 5.78
CA VAL A 73 4.34 -5.96 6.90
C VAL A 73 3.46 -7.21 7.02
N LYS A 74 3.14 -7.60 8.24
CA LYS A 74 2.14 -8.62 8.53
C LYS A 74 0.82 -7.94 8.84
N VAL A 75 -0.23 -8.37 8.17
CA VAL A 75 -1.51 -7.66 8.16
C VAL A 75 -2.63 -8.60 8.52
N ARG A 76 -3.56 -8.12 9.36
CA ARG A 76 -4.88 -8.74 9.55
C ARG A 76 -5.96 -7.85 8.98
N LYS A 77 -7.04 -8.47 8.50
CA LYS A 77 -8.15 -7.77 7.88
C LYS A 77 -9.49 -8.43 8.22
N ILE A 78 -10.50 -7.60 8.52
CA ILE A 78 -11.91 -7.99 8.51
C ILE A 78 -12.58 -7.19 7.39
N LEU A 79 -13.33 -7.86 6.52
CA LEU A 79 -14.18 -7.20 5.53
C LEU A 79 -15.61 -7.23 6.03
N VAL A 80 -16.24 -6.07 6.10
CA VAL A 80 -17.68 -5.89 6.34
C VAL A 80 -18.29 -5.32 5.07
N SER A 81 -18.90 -6.19 4.28
CA SER A 81 -19.54 -5.85 3.01
C SER A 81 -21.03 -5.52 3.20
N TYR A 82 -21.69 -5.06 2.15
CA TYR A 82 -23.11 -4.74 2.15
C TYR A 82 -23.76 -5.05 0.80
N GLN A 83 -25.08 -4.99 0.76
CA GLN A 83 -25.86 -5.28 -0.44
C GLN A 83 -25.43 -4.42 -1.63
N GLY A 84 -25.22 -5.04 -2.77
CA GLY A 84 -24.84 -4.40 -4.03
C GLY A 84 -23.33 -4.23 -4.24
N THR A 85 -22.48 -4.65 -3.29
CA THR A 85 -21.01 -4.71 -3.51
C THR A 85 -20.66 -5.92 -4.40
N PRO A 86 -19.47 -5.94 -5.02
CA PRO A 86 -18.99 -7.10 -5.79
C PRO A 86 -18.87 -8.40 -5.00
N VAL A 87 -18.90 -8.33 -3.67
CA VAL A 87 -18.87 -9.51 -2.77
C VAL A 87 -20.27 -10.11 -2.58
N ASP A 88 -21.31 -9.29 -2.73
CA ASP A 88 -22.69 -9.72 -2.60
C ASP A 88 -23.09 -10.69 -3.73
N GLN A 89 -23.45 -11.92 -3.37
CA GLN A 89 -23.93 -12.93 -4.29
C GLN A 89 -25.48 -12.93 -4.41
N GLY A 90 -26.13 -11.90 -3.88
CA GLY A 90 -27.57 -11.72 -3.91
C GLY A 90 -28.28 -12.20 -2.65
N ASP A 91 -27.55 -12.61 -1.63
CA ASP A 91 -28.07 -13.06 -0.33
C ASP A 91 -27.75 -12.11 0.83
N MET A 92 -27.00 -11.05 0.56
CA MET A 92 -26.64 -10.07 1.58
C MET A 92 -27.80 -9.13 1.86
N THR A 93 -28.17 -9.01 3.14
CA THR A 93 -29.30 -8.18 3.57
C THR A 93 -28.87 -6.89 4.29
N ARG A 94 -27.58 -6.79 4.64
CA ARG A 94 -27.00 -5.63 5.34
C ARG A 94 -26.95 -4.42 4.41
N THR A 95 -27.46 -3.27 4.84
CA THR A 95 -27.30 -1.98 4.12
C THR A 95 -25.91 -1.42 4.33
N GLN A 96 -25.54 -0.40 3.56
CA GLN A 96 -24.25 0.29 3.71
C GLN A 96 -24.12 0.89 5.13
N GLU A 97 -25.15 1.58 5.62
CA GLU A 97 -25.15 2.20 6.95
C GLU A 97 -25.00 1.15 8.07
N GLN A 98 -25.59 -0.04 7.88
CA GLN A 98 -25.47 -1.13 8.83
C GLN A 98 -24.05 -1.72 8.80
N ALA A 99 -23.42 -1.77 7.63
CA ALA A 99 -22.03 -2.23 7.49
C ALA A 99 -21.05 -1.24 8.13
N GLU A 100 -21.25 0.04 7.92
CA GLU A 100 -20.47 1.11 8.54
C GLU A 100 -20.56 1.04 10.08
N ALA A 101 -21.77 1.02 10.62
CA ALA A 101 -21.99 0.93 12.06
C ALA A 101 -21.37 -0.35 12.68
N LEU A 102 -21.41 -1.48 11.95
CA LEU A 102 -20.77 -2.72 12.38
C LEU A 102 -19.24 -2.56 12.36
N ALA A 103 -18.66 -2.01 11.29
CA ALA A 103 -17.22 -1.78 11.18
C ALA A 103 -16.71 -0.86 12.31
N ASP A 104 -17.43 0.21 12.60
CA ASP A 104 -17.13 1.14 13.71
C ASP A 104 -17.18 0.43 15.08
N SER A 105 -18.17 -0.43 15.28
CA SER A 105 -18.26 -1.24 16.49
C SER A 105 -17.08 -2.18 16.63
N LEU A 106 -16.73 -2.91 15.55
CA LEU A 106 -15.62 -3.87 15.55
C LEU A 106 -14.28 -3.18 15.76
N VAL A 107 -14.03 -2.06 15.08
CA VAL A 107 -12.78 -1.30 15.26
C VAL A 107 -12.65 -0.78 16.69
N GLY A 108 -13.76 -0.36 17.32
CA GLY A 108 -13.79 0.02 18.72
C GLY A 108 -13.36 -1.12 19.66
N VAL A 109 -13.82 -2.33 19.38
CA VAL A 109 -13.43 -3.52 20.19
C VAL A 109 -11.96 -3.84 20.01
N VAL A 110 -11.46 -3.92 18.77
CA VAL A 110 -10.05 -4.32 18.52
C VAL A 110 -9.05 -3.25 18.92
N LYS A 111 -9.40 -1.97 18.89
CA LYS A 111 -8.55 -0.89 19.43
C LYS A 111 -8.40 -0.97 20.96
N ASN A 112 -9.40 -1.49 21.65
CA ASN A 112 -9.33 -1.73 23.10
C ASN A 112 -8.61 -3.04 23.44
N ASP A 113 -8.76 -4.08 22.61
CA ASP A 113 -8.18 -5.41 22.80
C ASP A 113 -7.88 -6.04 21.44
N ALA A 114 -6.66 -5.84 20.94
CA ALA A 114 -6.20 -6.39 19.66
C ALA A 114 -6.22 -7.93 19.61
N GLY A 115 -6.16 -8.60 20.78
CA GLY A 115 -6.25 -10.05 20.89
C GLY A 115 -7.58 -10.64 20.38
N LYS A 116 -8.64 -9.82 20.34
CA LYS A 116 -9.96 -10.23 19.81
C LYS A 116 -10.06 -10.21 18.29
N PHE A 117 -9.05 -9.68 17.61
CA PHE A 117 -9.13 -9.51 16.15
C PHE A 117 -9.42 -10.84 15.43
N ALA A 118 -8.73 -11.90 15.80
CA ALA A 118 -8.89 -13.20 15.14
C ALA A 118 -10.30 -13.81 15.35
N GLU A 119 -10.85 -13.68 16.56
CA GLU A 119 -12.21 -14.13 16.88
C GLU A 119 -13.24 -13.36 16.04
N LEU A 120 -13.15 -12.03 16.06
CA LEU A 120 -14.05 -11.17 15.31
C LEU A 120 -13.93 -11.35 13.78
N ALA A 121 -12.72 -11.61 13.27
CA ALA A 121 -12.53 -11.93 11.87
C ALA A 121 -13.23 -13.25 11.50
N GLY A 122 -13.12 -14.28 12.35
CA GLY A 122 -13.81 -15.57 12.16
C GLY A 122 -15.33 -15.44 12.16
N GLU A 123 -15.88 -14.51 12.94
CA GLU A 123 -17.32 -14.30 13.04
C GLU A 123 -17.87 -13.39 11.94
N TYR A 124 -17.24 -12.22 11.71
CA TYR A 124 -17.83 -11.11 10.96
C TYR A 124 -17.25 -10.90 9.56
N THR A 125 -16.08 -11.49 9.21
CA THR A 125 -15.53 -11.19 7.89
C THR A 125 -16.37 -11.81 6.76
N ASP A 126 -16.68 -11.00 5.76
CA ASP A 126 -17.32 -11.43 4.51
C ASP A 126 -16.26 -11.87 3.46
N ASP A 127 -14.96 -11.89 3.81
CA ASP A 127 -13.90 -12.44 2.95
C ASP A 127 -13.59 -13.89 3.32
N PRO A 128 -14.11 -14.89 2.55
CA PRO A 128 -13.98 -16.30 2.90
C PRO A 128 -12.54 -16.80 2.89
N ARG A 129 -11.62 -16.09 2.22
CA ARG A 129 -10.20 -16.50 2.13
C ARG A 129 -9.48 -16.42 3.48
N TYR A 130 -9.90 -15.50 4.34
CA TYR A 130 -9.22 -15.21 5.61
C TYR A 130 -10.08 -15.53 6.83
N LYS A 131 -11.33 -15.97 6.64
CA LYS A 131 -12.26 -16.24 7.73
C LYS A 131 -11.72 -17.25 8.72
N ASP A 132 -11.33 -18.42 8.23
CA ASP A 132 -10.82 -19.51 9.07
C ASP A 132 -9.38 -19.28 9.58
N GLN A 133 -8.74 -18.20 9.10
CA GLN A 133 -7.39 -17.80 9.52
C GLN A 133 -7.41 -16.59 10.48
N GLY A 134 -8.59 -16.23 11.00
CA GLY A 134 -8.71 -15.08 11.90
C GLY A 134 -8.29 -13.75 11.26
N GLY A 135 -8.54 -13.61 9.97
CA GLY A 135 -8.21 -12.40 9.19
C GLY A 135 -6.75 -12.30 8.77
N ASP A 136 -5.90 -13.29 9.08
CA ASP A 136 -4.45 -13.23 8.78
C ASP A 136 -4.19 -13.25 7.27
N MET A 137 -3.61 -12.16 6.75
CA MET A 137 -3.16 -12.04 5.36
C MET A 137 -1.68 -12.43 5.19
N GLY A 138 -1.00 -12.79 6.29
CA GLY A 138 0.42 -13.10 6.32
C GLY A 138 1.32 -11.90 6.04
N TRP A 139 2.56 -12.20 5.71
CA TRP A 139 3.56 -11.19 5.34
C TRP A 139 3.34 -10.68 3.92
N ASN A 140 3.26 -9.37 3.79
CA ASN A 140 3.10 -8.66 2.53
C ASN A 140 4.35 -7.81 2.28
N ARG A 141 5.03 -8.04 1.15
CA ARG A 141 6.16 -7.20 0.72
C ARG A 141 5.65 -5.90 0.10
N TYR A 142 6.39 -4.82 0.26
CA TYR A 142 6.05 -3.51 -0.31
C TYR A 142 5.78 -3.57 -1.83
N THR A 143 6.52 -4.42 -2.55
CA THR A 143 6.35 -4.64 -3.99
C THR A 143 5.20 -5.59 -4.36
N ASN A 144 4.44 -6.08 -3.36
CA ASN A 144 3.34 -7.01 -3.58
C ASN A 144 2.09 -6.28 -4.08
N ALA A 145 1.68 -6.58 -5.30
CA ALA A 145 0.47 -6.03 -5.93
C ALA A 145 -0.86 -6.61 -5.38
N ARG A 146 -0.82 -7.49 -4.37
CA ARG A 146 -2.05 -8.11 -3.82
C ARG A 146 -2.79 -7.22 -2.82
N LEU A 147 -2.11 -6.25 -2.22
CA LEU A 147 -2.77 -5.26 -1.36
C LEU A 147 -3.46 -4.22 -2.23
N MET A 148 -4.69 -3.88 -1.87
CA MET A 148 -5.38 -2.73 -2.45
C MET A 148 -4.59 -1.45 -2.14
N PRO A 149 -4.58 -0.46 -3.04
CA PRO A 149 -3.77 0.77 -2.87
C PRO A 149 -3.99 1.45 -1.52
N GLU A 150 -5.23 1.58 -1.08
CA GLU A 150 -5.60 2.23 0.18
C GLU A 150 -5.07 1.47 1.40
N VAL A 151 -5.16 0.13 1.36
CA VAL A 151 -4.62 -0.75 2.41
C VAL A 151 -3.09 -0.68 2.41
N LYS A 152 -2.46 -0.71 1.22
CA LYS A 152 -1.01 -0.57 1.08
C LYS A 152 -0.52 0.75 1.67
N GLU A 153 -1.19 1.85 1.33
CA GLU A 153 -0.87 3.17 1.86
C GLU A 153 -0.93 3.18 3.39
N PHE A 154 -2.00 2.65 3.97
CA PHE A 154 -2.15 2.58 5.42
C PHE A 154 -1.04 1.75 6.07
N VAL A 155 -0.85 0.48 5.65
CA VAL A 155 0.03 -0.46 6.38
C VAL A 155 1.52 -0.12 6.26
N TYR A 156 1.94 0.60 5.21
CA TYR A 156 3.34 1.01 5.03
C TYR A 156 3.68 2.40 5.56
N ASN A 157 2.67 3.17 5.97
CA ASN A 157 2.87 4.49 6.58
C ASN A 157 2.55 4.51 8.09
N ASN A 158 2.17 3.37 8.67
CA ASN A 158 1.79 3.29 10.09
C ASN A 158 2.61 2.22 10.83
N GLU A 159 2.66 2.37 12.16
CA GLU A 159 3.42 1.51 13.05
C GLU A 159 2.67 0.22 13.39
N GLU A 160 3.40 -0.76 13.91
CA GLU A 160 2.84 -1.98 14.50
C GLU A 160 1.78 -1.64 15.56
N GLY A 161 0.66 -2.37 15.52
CA GLY A 161 -0.50 -2.13 16.37
C GLY A 161 -1.49 -1.09 15.82
N SER A 162 -1.18 -0.39 14.72
CA SER A 162 -2.11 0.55 14.09
C SER A 162 -3.31 -0.17 13.51
N ILE A 163 -4.52 0.38 13.75
CA ILE A 163 -5.79 -0.20 13.28
C ILE A 163 -6.66 0.92 12.71
N GLU A 164 -7.20 0.69 11.49
CA GLU A 164 -8.08 1.65 10.83
C GLU A 164 -9.19 0.96 10.04
N VAL A 165 -10.29 1.69 9.81
CA VAL A 165 -11.35 1.31 8.88
C VAL A 165 -11.09 1.99 7.55
N ILE A 166 -10.97 1.20 6.48
CA ILE A 166 -10.72 1.67 5.12
C ILE A 166 -11.94 1.28 4.27
N GLU A 167 -12.62 2.26 3.72
CA GLU A 167 -13.75 2.05 2.81
C GLU A 167 -13.26 1.93 1.37
N ASN A 168 -13.85 0.98 0.63
CA ASN A 168 -13.72 0.90 -0.83
C ASN A 168 -14.95 0.23 -1.45
N GLN A 169 -14.88 -0.08 -2.76
CA GLN A 169 -15.98 -0.71 -3.51
C GLN A 169 -16.44 -2.07 -2.96
N LEU A 170 -15.64 -2.75 -2.15
CA LEU A 170 -16.00 -4.06 -1.55
C LEU A 170 -16.71 -3.91 -0.20
N GLY A 171 -16.66 -2.74 0.41
CA GLY A 171 -17.19 -2.44 1.74
C GLY A 171 -16.14 -1.83 2.66
N TYR A 172 -16.30 -2.07 3.95
CA TYR A 172 -15.44 -1.54 5.03
C TYR A 172 -14.42 -2.59 5.46
N HIS A 173 -13.14 -2.22 5.38
CA HIS A 173 -12.05 -3.08 5.80
C HIS A 173 -11.48 -2.59 7.12
N ILE A 174 -11.62 -3.37 8.20
CA ILE A 174 -10.87 -3.14 9.43
C ILE A 174 -9.49 -3.77 9.21
N VAL A 175 -8.46 -2.95 9.16
CA VAL A 175 -7.08 -3.37 8.87
C VAL A 175 -6.21 -3.14 10.08
N MET A 176 -5.40 -4.12 10.45
CA MET A 176 -4.42 -4.04 11.53
C MET A 176 -3.02 -4.34 11.00
N VAL A 177 -2.07 -3.46 11.32
CA VAL A 177 -0.64 -3.73 11.18
C VAL A 177 -0.21 -4.60 12.36
N GLU A 178 -0.01 -5.90 12.13
CA GLU A 178 0.33 -6.85 13.20
C GLU A 178 1.81 -6.83 13.54
N GLU A 179 2.67 -6.84 12.53
CA GLU A 179 4.13 -6.78 12.68
C GLU A 179 4.75 -6.02 11.49
N VAL A 180 5.89 -5.39 11.70
CA VAL A 180 6.69 -4.75 10.65
C VAL A 180 8.12 -5.27 10.65
N THR A 181 8.74 -5.35 9.47
CA THR A 181 10.18 -5.66 9.36
C THR A 181 11.03 -4.41 9.60
N ASN A 182 12.36 -4.61 9.55
CA ASN A 182 13.29 -3.49 9.63
C ASN A 182 13.02 -2.45 8.54
N MET A 183 13.06 -1.18 8.93
CA MET A 183 12.93 -0.06 8.02
C MET A 183 14.11 0.02 7.06
N GLN A 184 13.84 0.22 5.79
CA GLN A 184 14.83 0.38 4.73
C GLN A 184 14.62 1.68 3.99
N LYS A 185 15.71 2.30 3.54
CA LYS A 185 15.62 3.46 2.65
C LYS A 185 14.94 3.05 1.34
N ALA A 186 13.99 3.86 0.91
CA ALA A 186 13.38 3.80 -0.42
C ALA A 186 13.43 5.19 -1.06
N VAL A 187 13.50 5.25 -2.38
CA VAL A 187 13.51 6.47 -3.19
C VAL A 187 12.35 6.44 -4.19
N GLN A 188 11.78 7.62 -4.45
CA GLN A 188 10.74 7.85 -5.45
C GLN A 188 11.33 8.59 -6.65
#